data_ab9a3ec3dcb9960e990ea54778bf7691
#
_entry.id   ab9a3ec3dcb9960e990ea54778bf7691
#
_cell.length_a   1.000
_cell.length_b   1.000
_cell.length_c   1.000
_cell.angle_alpha   90.00
_cell.angle_beta   90.00
_cell.angle_gamma   90.00
#
_symmetry.space_group_name_H-M   'P 1'
#
loop_
_entity.id
_entity.type
_entity.pdbx_description
1 polymer ?
#
loop_
_entity_poly.entity_id
_entity_poly.type
_entity_poly.pdbx_seq_one_letter_code
_entity_poly.pdbx_strand_id
1 'polypeptide(L)'
;MKTIHLFRIYHSFLLKKWYLIIYLLFILAALLITLTTIQHVTEDDNHFNIGVVDKDQSSETKLILNSIGKGSNLGKNVSIKAYDDKQAHTLLKKHKLQGYFVFDKGMTKAFYKQGELPISVYTYDQQSMKSVVLSQLTDSVYQRLMRSMGGILAFQDLAPKASHSDSINVMTDLLITGLNRSGAFNLEPIHLYDTGSYYAITGFLATVFIFALSLFTVLKMNQDTVLKARLKMFHFSKERLLIIRALITWFYTMLWSTVGVVWIIFSIPNTFELYNWPTLAIHLSYYVTFLILWLLIIELLTTGLLN
;
A
#
# COMPACT_ATOMS: atom_id res chain seq x y z
N MET A 1 -42.63 -23.05 14.52
CA MET A 1 -42.09 -23.27 15.90
C MET A 1 -40.83 -24.13 15.94
N LYS A 2 -40.75 -25.28 15.27
CA LYS A 2 -39.58 -26.19 15.35
C LYS A 2 -38.23 -25.58 14.89
N THR A 3 -38.21 -24.69 13.90
CA THR A 3 -36.99 -24.09 13.34
C THR A 3 -36.32 -23.11 14.31
N ILE A 4 -37.09 -22.31 15.04
CA ILE A 4 -36.58 -21.35 16.05
C ILE A 4 -35.93 -22.09 17.23
N HIS A 5 -36.51 -23.22 17.65
CA HIS A 5 -35.89 -24.05 18.69
C HIS A 5 -34.55 -24.64 18.25
N LEU A 6 -34.45 -25.09 17.02
CA LEU A 6 -33.18 -25.57 16.45
C LEU A 6 -32.13 -24.46 16.40
N PHE A 7 -32.50 -23.26 15.96
CA PHE A 7 -31.59 -22.12 15.96
C PHE A 7 -31.05 -21.84 17.40
N ARG A 8 -31.93 -21.83 18.39
CA ARG A 8 -31.54 -21.64 19.79
C ARG A 8 -30.59 -22.75 20.28
N ILE A 9 -30.83 -24.00 19.90
CA ILE A 9 -29.96 -25.13 20.27
C ILE A 9 -28.54 -24.95 19.69
N TYR A 10 -28.44 -24.62 18.39
CA TYR A 10 -27.15 -24.37 17.75
C TYR A 10 -26.41 -23.17 18.34
N HIS A 11 -27.14 -22.10 18.62
CA HIS A 11 -26.59 -20.93 19.27
C HIS A 11 -26.07 -21.22 20.70
N SER A 12 -26.87 -21.92 21.49
CA SER A 12 -26.47 -22.37 22.84
C SER A 12 -25.26 -23.32 22.79
N PHE A 13 -25.20 -24.20 21.79
CA PHE A 13 -24.05 -25.09 21.57
C PHE A 13 -22.78 -24.30 21.22
N LEU A 14 -22.89 -23.29 20.38
CA LEU A 14 -21.77 -22.40 20.03
C LEU A 14 -21.27 -21.64 21.26
N LEU A 15 -22.17 -21.05 22.03
CA LEU A 15 -21.81 -20.32 23.25
C LEU A 15 -21.14 -21.22 24.30
N LYS A 16 -21.53 -22.49 24.39
CA LYS A 16 -20.89 -23.47 25.28
C LYS A 16 -19.44 -23.79 24.87
N LYS A 17 -19.10 -23.57 23.58
CA LYS A 17 -17.73 -23.72 23.03
C LYS A 17 -17.01 -22.37 22.90
N TRP A 18 -17.15 -21.50 23.89
CA TRP A 18 -16.59 -20.15 23.91
C TRP A 18 -15.08 -20.09 23.66
N TYR A 19 -14.33 -21.12 24.03
CA TYR A 19 -12.90 -21.24 23.74
C TYR A 19 -12.59 -21.17 22.23
N LEU A 20 -13.51 -21.62 21.39
CA LEU A 20 -13.37 -21.54 19.94
C LEU A 20 -13.46 -20.09 19.46
N ILE A 21 -14.34 -19.30 20.06
CA ILE A 21 -14.47 -17.86 19.76
C ILE A 21 -13.16 -17.15 20.12
N ILE A 22 -12.59 -17.46 21.29
CA ILE A 22 -11.30 -16.92 21.72
C ILE A 22 -10.18 -17.32 20.77
N TYR A 23 -10.12 -18.59 20.35
CA TYR A 23 -9.13 -19.06 19.38
C TYR A 23 -9.22 -18.30 18.04
N LEU A 24 -10.44 -18.07 17.56
CA LEU A 24 -10.67 -17.33 16.33
C LEU A 24 -10.32 -15.84 16.48
N LEU A 25 -10.59 -15.23 17.62
CA LEU A 25 -10.14 -13.88 17.95
C LEU A 25 -8.61 -13.80 17.99
N PHE A 26 -7.95 -14.82 18.52
CA PHE A 26 -6.49 -14.88 18.55
C PHE A 26 -5.89 -14.95 17.13
N ILE A 27 -6.49 -15.74 16.23
CA ILE A 27 -6.06 -15.79 14.81
C ILE A 27 -6.21 -14.41 14.15
N LEU A 28 -7.32 -13.71 14.38
CA LEU A 28 -7.50 -12.37 13.85
C LEU A 28 -6.45 -11.39 14.40
N ALA A 29 -6.23 -11.41 15.71
CA ALA A 29 -5.22 -10.57 16.33
C ALA A 29 -3.82 -10.85 15.80
N ALA A 30 -3.46 -12.12 15.61
CA ALA A 30 -2.18 -12.52 15.03
C ALA A 30 -2.02 -12.01 13.57
N LEU A 31 -3.07 -12.11 12.76
CA LEU A 31 -3.08 -11.55 11.41
C LEU A 31 -2.84 -10.03 11.45
N LEU A 32 -3.58 -9.32 12.30
CA LEU A 32 -3.48 -7.86 12.39
C LEU A 32 -2.10 -7.41 12.85
N ILE A 33 -1.50 -8.09 13.84
CA ILE A 33 -0.13 -7.82 14.30
C ILE A 33 0.86 -8.06 13.15
N THR A 34 0.69 -9.14 12.40
CA THR A 34 1.56 -9.45 11.26
C THR A 34 1.45 -8.37 10.18
N LEU A 35 0.24 -7.94 9.83
CA LEU A 35 0.00 -6.91 8.83
C LEU A 35 0.56 -5.55 9.24
N THR A 36 0.34 -5.13 10.48
CA THR A 36 0.89 -3.87 11.01
C THR A 36 2.42 -3.89 11.05
N THR A 37 3.02 -5.04 11.37
CA THR A 37 4.48 -5.20 11.35
C THR A 37 5.03 -5.11 9.93
N ILE A 38 4.39 -5.78 8.95
CA ILE A 38 4.78 -5.71 7.54
C ILE A 38 4.66 -4.28 7.03
N GLN A 39 3.57 -3.59 7.35
CA GLN A 39 3.35 -2.20 6.93
C GLN A 39 4.46 -1.29 7.49
N HIS A 40 4.79 -1.42 8.76
CA HIS A 40 5.83 -0.59 9.40
C HIS A 40 7.21 -0.83 8.79
N VAL A 41 7.55 -2.08 8.49
CA VAL A 41 8.80 -2.43 7.79
C VAL A 41 8.81 -1.90 6.35
N THR A 42 7.67 -1.94 5.66
CA THR A 42 7.57 -1.50 4.27
C THR A 42 7.54 0.04 4.16
N GLU A 43 6.96 0.75 5.13
CA GLU A 43 6.97 2.22 5.18
C GLU A 43 8.39 2.78 5.38
N ASP A 44 9.19 2.19 6.24
CA ASP A 44 10.60 2.58 6.43
C ASP A 44 11.43 2.38 5.16
N ASP A 45 11.09 1.41 4.34
CA ASP A 45 11.81 1.11 3.07
C ASP A 45 11.36 2.01 1.90
N ASN A 46 10.24 2.73 2.03
CA ASN A 46 9.70 3.61 0.99
C ASN A 46 10.26 5.04 1.02
N HIS A 47 11.07 5.40 2.01
CA HIS A 47 11.76 6.70 2.01
C HIS A 47 12.92 6.71 1.03
N PHE A 48 12.81 7.59 0.03
CA PHE A 48 13.83 7.82 -0.99
C PHE A 48 14.72 9.00 -0.55
N ASN A 49 15.87 8.68 0.04
CA ASN A 49 16.85 9.68 0.47
C ASN A 49 17.90 9.85 -0.62
N ILE A 50 17.98 11.04 -1.18
CA ILE A 50 18.93 11.41 -2.23
C ILE A 50 19.89 12.48 -1.70
N GLY A 51 21.18 12.26 -1.94
CA GLY A 51 22.20 13.25 -1.65
C GLY A 51 22.46 14.19 -2.84
N VAL A 52 22.87 15.41 -2.58
CA VAL A 52 23.44 16.29 -3.60
C VAL A 52 24.74 16.87 -3.09
N VAL A 53 25.78 16.80 -3.92
CA VAL A 53 27.12 17.33 -3.65
C VAL A 53 27.41 18.44 -4.65
N ASP A 54 27.71 19.65 -4.18
CA ASP A 54 28.04 20.79 -5.01
C ASP A 54 29.54 21.07 -4.98
N LYS A 55 30.24 20.66 -6.03
CA LYS A 55 31.68 20.98 -6.23
C LYS A 55 31.90 22.23 -7.05
N ASP A 56 30.88 22.72 -7.74
CA ASP A 56 30.96 23.93 -8.61
C ASP A 56 30.85 25.21 -7.79
N GLN A 57 30.03 25.20 -6.72
CA GLN A 57 29.82 26.28 -5.77
C GLN A 57 29.46 27.63 -6.42
N SER A 58 28.92 27.60 -7.64
CA SER A 58 28.45 28.79 -8.34
C SER A 58 27.16 29.34 -7.72
N SER A 59 26.74 30.55 -8.14
CA SER A 59 25.44 31.11 -7.77
C SER A 59 24.28 30.25 -8.31
N GLU A 60 24.47 29.75 -9.51
CA GLU A 60 23.50 28.90 -10.21
C GLU A 60 23.29 27.57 -9.49
N THR A 61 24.38 26.88 -9.09
CA THR A 61 24.26 25.59 -8.36
C THR A 61 23.65 25.77 -6.98
N LYS A 62 24.00 26.85 -6.25
CA LYS A 62 23.35 27.19 -4.98
C LYS A 62 21.86 27.45 -5.13
N LEU A 63 21.47 28.10 -6.20
CA LEU A 63 20.07 28.38 -6.52
C LEU A 63 19.30 27.10 -6.84
N ILE A 64 19.90 26.21 -7.63
CA ILE A 64 19.35 24.87 -7.92
C ILE A 64 19.16 24.10 -6.62
N LEU A 65 20.17 24.05 -5.75
CA LEU A 65 20.08 23.36 -4.47
C LEU A 65 18.97 23.90 -3.57
N ASN A 66 18.87 25.23 -3.47
CA ASN A 66 17.81 25.88 -2.69
C ASN A 66 16.41 25.62 -3.27
N SER A 67 16.29 25.56 -4.59
CA SER A 67 15.01 25.29 -5.26
C SER A 67 14.59 23.83 -5.10
N ILE A 68 15.52 22.89 -5.20
CA ILE A 68 15.27 21.46 -4.99
C ILE A 68 14.96 21.18 -3.52
N GLY A 69 15.70 21.79 -2.58
CA GLY A 69 15.50 21.59 -1.14
C GLY A 69 14.20 22.18 -0.59
N LYS A 70 13.66 23.22 -1.24
CA LYS A 70 12.36 23.83 -0.91
C LYS A 70 11.20 23.23 -1.67
N GLY A 71 11.48 22.49 -2.74
CA GLY A 71 10.47 21.87 -3.59
C GLY A 71 9.86 20.64 -2.92
N SER A 72 8.84 20.85 -2.10
CA SER A 72 8.00 19.79 -1.51
C SER A 72 7.25 18.92 -2.56
N ASN A 73 7.53 19.09 -3.83
CA ASN A 73 6.74 18.55 -4.95
C ASN A 73 7.32 17.28 -5.58
N LEU A 74 8.41 16.74 -5.04
CA LEU A 74 8.97 15.45 -5.49
C LEU A 74 8.27 14.22 -4.90
N GLY A 75 7.24 14.44 -4.09
CA GLY A 75 6.49 13.39 -3.38
C GLY A 75 6.81 13.38 -1.87
N LYS A 76 5.83 12.98 -1.06
CA LYS A 76 5.96 12.95 0.41
C LYS A 76 7.11 12.05 0.91
N ASN A 77 7.55 11.12 0.07
CA ASN A 77 8.53 10.09 0.44
C ASN A 77 9.93 10.33 -0.14
N VAL A 78 10.16 11.44 -0.86
CA VAL A 78 11.48 11.77 -1.41
C VAL A 78 12.11 12.90 -0.62
N SER A 79 13.26 12.64 -0.01
CA SER A 79 14.05 13.62 0.73
C SER A 79 15.37 13.89 0.00
N ILE A 80 15.60 15.14 -0.39
CA ILE A 80 16.85 15.58 -1.01
C ILE A 80 17.60 16.47 -0.05
N LYS A 81 18.86 16.12 0.24
CA LYS A 81 19.71 16.87 1.16
C LYS A 81 21.09 17.10 0.56
N ALA A 82 21.64 18.28 0.82
CA ALA A 82 23.02 18.59 0.46
C ALA A 82 24.00 17.95 1.44
N TYR A 83 25.05 17.34 0.91
CA TYR A 83 26.11 16.68 1.67
C TYR A 83 27.48 17.06 1.10
N ASP A 84 28.51 16.88 1.92
CA ASP A 84 29.87 16.85 1.42
C ASP A 84 30.17 15.50 0.73
N ASP A 85 31.11 15.49 -0.25
CA ASP A 85 31.42 14.32 -1.07
C ASP A 85 31.76 13.08 -0.24
N LYS A 86 32.58 13.24 0.80
CA LYS A 86 32.96 12.14 1.71
C LYS A 86 31.77 11.63 2.52
N GLN A 87 30.90 12.53 2.95
CA GLN A 87 29.70 12.17 3.71
C GLN A 87 28.70 11.44 2.82
N ALA A 88 28.43 11.94 1.61
CA ALA A 88 27.52 11.31 0.65
C ALA A 88 27.97 9.89 0.32
N HIS A 89 29.27 9.69 0.03
CA HIS A 89 29.84 8.37 -0.26
C HIS A 89 29.73 7.41 0.92
N THR A 90 29.97 7.89 2.15
CA THR A 90 29.82 7.08 3.36
C THR A 90 28.39 6.69 3.64
N LEU A 91 27.44 7.59 3.43
CA LEU A 91 26.01 7.35 3.61
C LEU A 91 25.47 6.40 2.55
N LEU A 92 25.96 6.50 1.30
CA LEU A 92 25.62 5.55 0.25
C LEU A 92 26.07 4.13 0.59
N LYS A 93 27.33 3.98 1.06
CA LYS A 93 27.88 2.66 1.49
C LYS A 93 27.12 2.08 2.68
N LYS A 94 26.55 2.91 3.55
CA LYS A 94 25.74 2.48 4.69
C LYS A 94 24.25 2.27 4.33
N HIS A 95 23.88 2.30 3.05
CA HIS A 95 22.50 2.19 2.55
C HIS A 95 21.52 3.24 3.13
N LYS A 96 22.04 4.36 3.64
CA LYS A 96 21.20 5.47 4.13
C LYS A 96 20.77 6.42 3.03
N LEU A 97 21.45 6.40 1.88
CA LEU A 97 21.08 7.08 0.64
C LEU A 97 20.88 6.04 -0.45
N GLN A 98 19.88 6.24 -1.30
CA GLN A 98 19.66 5.44 -2.49
C GLN A 98 20.59 5.83 -3.63
N GLY A 99 21.04 7.07 -3.62
CA GLY A 99 22.04 7.62 -4.52
C GLY A 99 22.32 9.08 -4.25
N TYR A 100 23.30 9.65 -4.93
CA TYR A 100 23.59 11.07 -4.86
C TYR A 100 24.07 11.64 -6.18
N PHE A 101 23.77 12.89 -6.42
CA PHE A 101 24.19 13.69 -7.56
C PHE A 101 25.40 14.52 -7.19
N VAL A 102 26.32 14.68 -8.12
CA VAL A 102 27.49 15.55 -7.97
C VAL A 102 27.45 16.59 -9.08
N PHE A 103 27.40 17.86 -8.73
CA PHE A 103 27.65 18.96 -9.61
C PHE A 103 29.16 19.16 -9.70
N ASP A 104 29.76 18.73 -10.81
CA ASP A 104 31.19 18.73 -10.98
C ASP A 104 31.75 20.16 -11.10
N LYS A 105 33.01 20.32 -10.69
CA LYS A 105 33.69 21.62 -10.72
C LYS A 105 33.74 22.18 -12.14
N GLY A 106 33.26 23.40 -12.33
CA GLY A 106 33.19 24.04 -13.66
C GLY A 106 31.97 23.70 -14.47
N MET A 107 30.95 23.04 -13.87
CA MET A 107 29.69 22.69 -14.52
C MET A 107 29.01 23.91 -15.15
N THR A 108 28.90 25.00 -14.41
CA THR A 108 28.31 26.26 -14.91
C THR A 108 29.07 26.82 -16.09
N LYS A 109 30.42 26.79 -16.05
CA LYS A 109 31.25 27.24 -17.18
C LYS A 109 31.11 26.36 -18.39
N ALA A 110 31.05 25.05 -18.23
CA ALA A 110 30.83 24.11 -19.32
C ALA A 110 29.48 24.36 -19.98
N PHE A 111 28.44 24.62 -19.19
CA PHE A 111 27.13 24.94 -19.72
C PHE A 111 27.14 26.18 -20.62
N TYR A 112 27.71 27.31 -20.14
CA TYR A 112 27.75 28.54 -20.95
C TYR A 112 28.63 28.45 -22.20
N LYS A 113 29.60 27.49 -22.22
CA LYS A 113 30.48 27.30 -23.37
C LYS A 113 29.97 26.24 -24.35
N GLN A 114 29.41 25.13 -23.86
CA GLN A 114 29.11 23.94 -24.64
C GLN A 114 27.64 23.51 -24.56
N GLY A 115 26.85 24.15 -23.72
CA GLY A 115 25.46 23.78 -23.50
C GLY A 115 25.27 22.45 -22.80
N GLU A 116 26.29 21.94 -22.15
CA GLU A 116 26.27 20.64 -21.44
C GLU A 116 26.31 20.83 -19.92
N LEU A 117 25.55 20.01 -19.19
CA LEU A 117 25.56 19.96 -17.74
C LEU A 117 26.23 18.67 -17.28
N PRO A 118 27.54 18.68 -16.97
CA PRO A 118 28.21 17.53 -16.39
C PRO A 118 27.74 17.30 -14.96
N ILE A 119 26.83 16.33 -14.80
CA ILE A 119 26.31 15.86 -13.53
C ILE A 119 26.65 14.38 -13.40
N SER A 120 27.41 14.03 -12.35
CA SER A 120 27.72 12.64 -12.05
C SER A 120 26.70 12.07 -11.09
N VAL A 121 26.24 10.84 -11.33
CA VAL A 121 25.24 10.15 -10.49
C VAL A 121 25.86 8.88 -9.93
N TYR A 122 25.77 8.73 -8.63
CA TYR A 122 26.30 7.57 -7.92
C TYR A 122 25.15 6.80 -7.27
N THR A 123 25.06 5.50 -7.56
CA THR A 123 24.10 4.56 -6.99
C THR A 123 24.83 3.37 -6.39
N TYR A 124 24.18 2.67 -5.46
CA TYR A 124 24.79 1.48 -4.84
C TYR A 124 24.75 0.27 -5.77
N ASP A 125 23.61 0.02 -6.43
CA ASP A 125 23.41 -1.12 -7.32
C ASP A 125 22.61 -0.68 -8.55
N GLN A 126 23.18 -0.86 -9.74
CA GLN A 126 22.53 -0.44 -11.00
C GLN A 126 21.33 -1.28 -11.39
N GLN A 127 21.18 -2.47 -10.84
CA GLN A 127 20.10 -3.41 -11.18
C GLN A 127 18.90 -3.33 -10.22
N SER A 128 19.02 -2.59 -9.12
CA SER A 128 17.92 -2.46 -8.18
C SER A 128 16.80 -1.59 -8.74
N MET A 129 15.55 -1.89 -8.38
CA MET A 129 14.40 -1.08 -8.75
C MET A 129 14.54 0.38 -8.27
N LYS A 130 15.18 0.59 -7.13
CA LYS A 130 15.49 1.91 -6.56
C LYS A 130 16.46 2.70 -7.46
N SER A 131 17.41 2.04 -8.10
CA SER A 131 18.35 2.67 -9.06
C SER A 131 17.67 3.03 -10.37
N VAL A 132 16.74 2.23 -10.84
CA VAL A 132 15.93 2.55 -12.04
C VAL A 132 15.09 3.80 -11.80
N VAL A 133 14.42 3.88 -10.66
CA VAL A 133 13.65 5.07 -10.26
C VAL A 133 14.57 6.30 -10.14
N LEU A 134 15.75 6.13 -9.54
CA LEU A 134 16.73 7.21 -9.43
C LEU A 134 17.21 7.68 -10.81
N SER A 135 17.47 6.77 -11.74
CA SER A 135 17.85 7.11 -13.12
C SER A 135 16.75 7.93 -13.82
N GLN A 136 15.49 7.49 -13.73
CA GLN A 136 14.36 8.23 -14.31
C GLN A 136 14.17 9.61 -13.67
N LEU A 137 14.38 9.71 -12.35
CA LEU A 137 14.35 10.97 -11.63
C LEU A 137 15.50 11.88 -12.10
N THR A 138 16.69 11.30 -12.28
CA THR A 138 17.87 12.00 -12.82
C THR A 138 17.59 12.60 -14.19
N ASP A 139 17.06 11.80 -15.11
CA ASP A 139 16.71 12.25 -16.45
C ASP A 139 15.68 13.38 -16.41
N SER A 140 14.67 13.26 -15.56
CA SER A 140 13.65 14.30 -15.37
C SER A 140 14.24 15.60 -14.83
N VAL A 141 15.09 15.51 -13.81
CA VAL A 141 15.77 16.68 -13.20
C VAL A 141 16.74 17.31 -14.20
N TYR A 142 17.54 16.48 -14.88
CA TYR A 142 18.48 16.94 -15.91
C TYR A 142 17.77 17.73 -17.02
N GLN A 143 16.70 17.18 -17.58
CA GLN A 143 15.95 17.86 -18.63
C GLN A 143 15.33 19.18 -18.14
N ARG A 144 14.87 19.26 -16.89
CA ARG A 144 14.32 20.50 -16.33
C ARG A 144 15.42 21.55 -16.14
N LEU A 145 16.57 21.13 -15.62
CA LEU A 145 17.74 22.02 -15.49
C LEU A 145 18.20 22.53 -16.85
N MET A 146 18.31 21.63 -17.84
CA MET A 146 18.67 22.03 -19.22
C MET A 146 17.69 23.03 -19.81
N ARG A 147 16.39 22.86 -19.63
CA ARG A 147 15.37 23.79 -20.11
C ARG A 147 15.48 25.15 -19.41
N SER A 148 15.69 25.17 -18.10
CA SER A 148 15.81 26.42 -17.33
C SER A 148 17.08 27.17 -17.69
N MET A 149 18.19 26.48 -17.80
CA MET A 149 19.46 27.07 -18.19
C MET A 149 19.48 27.45 -19.67
N GLY A 150 18.85 26.66 -20.57
CA GLY A 150 18.65 27.03 -21.96
C GLY A 150 17.82 28.32 -22.16
N GLY A 151 16.84 28.53 -21.24
CA GLY A 151 16.10 29.79 -21.20
C GLY A 151 16.97 31.01 -20.88
N ILE A 152 18.03 30.84 -20.09
CA ILE A 152 19.00 31.94 -19.83
C ILE A 152 19.76 32.28 -21.09
N LEU A 153 20.24 31.26 -21.83
CA LEU A 153 20.97 31.49 -23.08
C LEU A 153 20.08 32.24 -24.08
N ALA A 154 18.85 31.81 -24.27
CA ALA A 154 17.88 32.50 -25.13
C ALA A 154 17.59 33.92 -24.64
N PHE A 155 17.50 34.16 -23.34
CA PHE A 155 17.30 35.49 -22.77
C PHE A 155 18.51 36.39 -23.00
N GLN A 156 19.74 35.90 -22.89
CA GLN A 156 20.95 36.62 -23.14
C GLN A 156 21.09 37.01 -24.64
N ASP A 157 20.69 36.12 -25.53
CA ASP A 157 20.66 36.38 -26.96
C ASP A 157 19.65 37.49 -27.32
N LEU A 158 18.48 37.48 -26.70
CA LEU A 158 17.41 38.46 -26.92
C LEU A 158 17.69 39.82 -26.24
N ALA A 159 18.37 39.79 -25.10
CA ALA A 159 18.65 40.97 -24.30
C ALA A 159 20.14 41.06 -23.90
N PRO A 160 21.05 41.33 -24.87
CA PRO A 160 22.49 41.29 -24.65
C PRO A 160 23.00 42.36 -23.67
N LYS A 161 22.16 43.33 -23.32
CA LYS A 161 22.46 44.40 -22.33
C LYS A 161 21.90 44.07 -20.94
N ALA A 162 21.23 42.96 -20.74
CA ALA A 162 20.68 42.55 -19.46
C ALA A 162 21.81 42.22 -18.49
N SER A 163 21.56 42.53 -17.23
CA SER A 163 22.55 42.23 -16.16
C SER A 163 22.57 40.71 -15.85
N HIS A 164 23.67 40.24 -15.28
CA HIS A 164 23.75 38.85 -14.81
C HIS A 164 22.66 38.53 -13.77
N SER A 165 22.28 39.51 -12.96
CA SER A 165 21.15 39.39 -12.01
C SER A 165 19.84 39.13 -12.68
N ASP A 166 19.53 39.74 -13.84
CA ASP A 166 18.30 39.54 -14.57
C ASP A 166 18.26 38.12 -15.17
N SER A 167 19.40 37.64 -15.67
CA SER A 167 19.53 36.24 -16.13
C SER A 167 19.27 35.21 -15.03
N ILE A 168 19.77 35.45 -13.82
CA ILE A 168 19.53 34.62 -12.65
C ILE A 168 18.05 34.64 -12.26
N ASN A 169 17.39 35.79 -12.29
CA ASN A 169 15.96 35.91 -11.99
C ASN A 169 15.12 35.10 -12.99
N VAL A 170 15.40 35.21 -14.28
CA VAL A 170 14.74 34.40 -15.32
C VAL A 170 14.95 32.90 -15.10
N MET A 171 16.17 32.48 -14.75
CA MET A 171 16.45 31.10 -14.38
C MET A 171 15.60 30.64 -13.18
N THR A 172 15.52 31.47 -12.14
CA THR A 172 14.74 31.15 -10.93
C THR A 172 13.27 30.96 -11.26
N ASP A 173 12.70 31.87 -12.07
CA ASP A 173 11.31 31.80 -12.47
C ASP A 173 11.02 30.57 -13.32
N LEU A 174 11.91 30.23 -14.26
CA LEU A 174 11.78 29.04 -15.09
C LEU A 174 11.94 27.74 -14.26
N LEU A 175 12.87 27.72 -13.29
CA LEU A 175 13.01 26.58 -12.39
C LEU A 175 11.78 26.41 -11.49
N ILE A 176 11.32 27.49 -10.86
CA ILE A 176 10.15 27.44 -9.98
C ILE A 176 8.91 27.06 -10.77
N THR A 177 8.70 27.63 -11.94
CA THR A 177 7.57 27.28 -12.82
C THR A 177 7.66 25.84 -13.30
N GLY A 178 8.86 25.36 -13.64
CA GLY A 178 9.10 23.97 -14.04
C GLY A 178 8.90 22.96 -12.90
N LEU A 179 9.23 23.37 -11.67
CA LEU A 179 9.04 22.54 -10.47
C LEU A 179 7.59 22.57 -9.95
N ASN A 180 6.93 23.74 -10.05
CA ASN A 180 5.54 23.94 -9.61
C ASN A 180 4.48 23.43 -10.62
N ARG A 181 4.89 22.71 -11.64
CA ARG A 181 3.96 22.19 -12.65
C ARG A 181 2.91 21.20 -12.08
N SER A 182 3.11 20.71 -10.87
CA SER A 182 2.11 19.94 -10.12
C SER A 182 0.83 20.73 -9.82
N GLY A 183 0.88 22.07 -9.78
CA GLY A 183 -0.31 22.91 -9.64
C GLY A 183 -1.15 23.07 -10.92
N ALA A 184 -0.60 22.71 -12.09
CA ALA A 184 -1.30 22.79 -13.37
C ALA A 184 -2.11 21.53 -13.72
N PHE A 185 -1.90 20.44 -13.00
CA PHE A 185 -2.61 19.17 -13.16
C PHE A 185 -3.14 18.73 -11.80
N ASN A 186 -4.43 18.47 -11.75
CA ASN A 186 -5.03 17.78 -10.61
C ASN A 186 -4.60 16.31 -10.73
N LEU A 187 -3.49 15.96 -10.10
CA LEU A 187 -3.04 14.58 -10.01
C LEU A 187 -3.94 13.89 -8.99
N GLU A 188 -5.02 13.30 -9.45
CA GLU A 188 -5.69 12.28 -8.66
C GLU A 188 -4.80 11.03 -8.71
N PRO A 189 -4.18 10.65 -7.59
CA PRO A 189 -3.41 9.42 -7.55
C PRO A 189 -4.40 8.29 -7.81
N ILE A 190 -4.24 7.58 -8.91
CA ILE A 190 -4.84 6.26 -9.05
C ILE A 190 -4.17 5.42 -7.98
N HIS A 191 -4.90 5.16 -6.92
CA HIS A 191 -4.45 4.23 -5.89
C HIS A 191 -4.42 2.82 -6.49
N LEU A 192 -3.35 2.50 -7.18
CA LEU A 192 -2.95 1.13 -7.42
C LEU A 192 -2.74 0.53 -6.03
N TYR A 193 -3.42 -0.58 -5.76
CA TYR A 193 -3.31 -1.27 -4.48
C TYR A 193 -1.84 -1.40 -4.10
N ASP A 194 -1.46 -0.74 -3.02
CA ASP A 194 -0.16 -0.90 -2.41
C ASP A 194 0.01 -2.36 -2.00
N THR A 195 1.25 -2.85 -2.02
CA THR A 195 1.57 -4.23 -1.62
C THR A 195 1.01 -4.56 -0.24
N GLY A 196 1.06 -3.60 0.69
CA GLY A 196 0.46 -3.71 2.03
C GLY A 196 -1.04 -3.94 1.99
N SER A 197 -1.78 -3.16 1.21
CA SER A 197 -3.23 -3.30 1.03
C SER A 197 -3.60 -4.64 0.37
N TYR A 198 -2.81 -5.12 -0.59
CA TYR A 198 -3.01 -6.42 -1.21
C TYR A 198 -2.90 -7.56 -0.19
N TYR A 199 -1.83 -7.58 0.62
CA TYR A 199 -1.65 -8.61 1.65
C TYR A 199 -2.69 -8.50 2.76
N ALA A 200 -3.13 -7.29 3.12
CA ALA A 200 -4.19 -7.08 4.09
C ALA A 200 -5.51 -7.69 3.62
N ILE A 201 -5.92 -7.43 2.38
CA ILE A 201 -7.16 -7.97 1.81
C ILE A 201 -7.07 -9.49 1.67
N THR A 202 -5.97 -10.01 1.11
CA THR A 202 -5.79 -11.45 0.90
C THR A 202 -5.75 -12.21 2.22
N GLY A 203 -5.00 -11.70 3.20
CA GLY A 203 -4.93 -12.27 4.53
C GLY A 203 -6.29 -12.22 5.25
N PHE A 204 -7.04 -11.13 5.10
CA PHE A 204 -8.39 -11.00 5.63
C PHE A 204 -9.34 -12.04 5.03
N LEU A 205 -9.37 -12.20 3.71
CA LEU A 205 -10.20 -13.19 3.03
C LEU A 205 -9.83 -14.62 3.47
N ALA A 206 -8.55 -14.91 3.66
CA ALA A 206 -8.10 -16.20 4.20
C ALA A 206 -8.60 -16.43 5.63
N THR A 207 -8.59 -15.41 6.51
CA THR A 207 -9.14 -15.55 7.88
C THR A 207 -10.64 -15.76 7.88
N VAL A 208 -11.38 -15.08 7.00
CA VAL A 208 -12.83 -15.28 6.82
C VAL A 208 -13.11 -16.73 6.38
N PHE A 209 -12.31 -17.26 5.46
CA PHE A 209 -12.41 -18.66 5.03
C PHE A 209 -12.14 -19.64 6.20
N ILE A 210 -11.04 -19.46 6.95
CA ILE A 210 -10.70 -20.29 8.10
C ILE A 210 -11.80 -20.22 9.17
N PHE A 211 -12.36 -19.04 9.41
CA PHE A 211 -13.44 -18.85 10.36
C PHE A 211 -14.70 -19.62 9.91
N ALA A 212 -15.12 -19.43 8.66
CA ALA A 212 -16.30 -20.12 8.12
C ALA A 212 -16.14 -21.65 8.19
N LEU A 213 -14.97 -22.18 7.77
CA LEU A 213 -14.66 -23.61 7.80
C LEU A 213 -14.67 -24.16 9.23
N SER A 214 -14.01 -23.47 10.15
CA SER A 214 -13.93 -23.87 11.57
C SER A 214 -15.31 -23.90 12.21
N LEU A 215 -16.10 -22.83 12.00
CA LEU A 215 -17.45 -22.74 12.55
C LEU A 215 -18.38 -23.80 11.96
N PHE A 216 -18.34 -23.98 10.65
CA PHE A 216 -19.13 -25.01 9.95
C PHE A 216 -18.80 -26.42 10.43
N THR A 217 -17.51 -26.70 10.65
CA THR A 217 -17.06 -28.01 11.16
C THR A 217 -17.47 -28.24 12.61
N VAL A 218 -17.28 -27.26 13.48
CA VAL A 218 -17.62 -27.37 14.90
C VAL A 218 -19.12 -27.52 15.14
N LEU A 219 -19.93 -26.85 14.34
CA LEU A 219 -21.39 -26.96 14.40
C LEU A 219 -21.92 -28.32 13.86
N LYS A 220 -21.04 -29.24 13.47
CA LYS A 220 -21.43 -30.59 13.04
C LYS A 220 -21.83 -31.43 14.27
N MET A 221 -23.07 -31.30 14.70
CA MET A 221 -23.62 -32.01 15.86
C MET A 221 -23.73 -33.54 15.67
N ASN A 222 -23.48 -34.02 14.44
CA ASN A 222 -23.68 -35.42 14.06
C ASN A 222 -22.62 -36.39 14.64
N GLN A 223 -21.60 -35.88 15.33
CA GLN A 223 -20.55 -36.69 15.92
C GLN A 223 -20.94 -37.25 17.32
N ASP A 224 -21.94 -36.64 17.95
CA ASP A 224 -22.38 -37.03 19.30
C ASP A 224 -23.55 -38.02 19.18
N THR A 225 -23.30 -39.28 19.55
CA THR A 225 -24.28 -40.39 19.42
C THR A 225 -25.56 -40.11 20.20
N VAL A 226 -25.44 -39.47 21.37
CA VAL A 226 -26.57 -39.11 22.23
C VAL A 226 -27.41 -37.99 21.62
N LEU A 227 -26.78 -37.00 21.05
CA LEU A 227 -27.46 -35.89 20.40
C LEU A 227 -28.15 -36.35 19.10
N LYS A 228 -27.49 -37.23 18.38
CA LYS A 228 -28.04 -37.86 17.14
C LYS A 228 -29.29 -38.65 17.44
N ALA A 229 -29.31 -39.43 18.53
CA ALA A 229 -30.50 -40.20 18.96
C ALA A 229 -31.66 -39.26 19.33
N ARG A 230 -31.38 -38.18 20.08
CA ARG A 230 -32.38 -37.16 20.44
C ARG A 230 -32.97 -36.45 19.24
N LEU A 231 -32.10 -36.01 18.30
CA LEU A 231 -32.55 -35.36 17.07
C LEU A 231 -33.42 -36.27 16.19
N LYS A 232 -33.12 -37.58 16.17
CA LYS A 232 -33.92 -38.59 15.49
C LYS A 232 -35.29 -38.76 16.14
N MET A 233 -35.39 -38.74 17.46
CA MET A 233 -36.66 -38.78 18.17
C MET A 233 -37.58 -37.59 17.88
N PHE A 234 -37.01 -36.41 17.60
CA PHE A 234 -37.77 -35.21 17.23
C PHE A 234 -38.08 -35.10 15.75
N HIS A 235 -37.82 -36.13 14.95
CA HIS A 235 -38.07 -36.21 13.50
C HIS A 235 -37.45 -35.06 12.71
N PHE A 236 -36.25 -34.59 13.07
CA PHE A 236 -35.53 -33.61 12.26
C PHE A 236 -34.82 -34.28 11.09
N SER A 237 -35.14 -33.82 9.86
CA SER A 237 -34.44 -34.28 8.67
C SER A 237 -32.99 -33.80 8.66
N LYS A 238 -32.08 -34.58 8.09
CA LYS A 238 -30.64 -34.23 7.98
C LYS A 238 -30.44 -32.95 7.17
N GLU A 239 -31.23 -32.79 6.11
CA GLU A 239 -31.16 -31.59 5.24
C GLU A 239 -31.53 -30.32 6.02
N ARG A 240 -32.55 -30.38 6.86
CA ARG A 240 -32.96 -29.24 7.68
C ARG A 240 -31.90 -28.83 8.70
N LEU A 241 -31.22 -29.80 9.29
CA LEU A 241 -30.09 -29.57 10.19
C LEU A 241 -28.92 -28.91 9.44
N LEU A 242 -28.64 -29.39 8.23
CA LEU A 242 -27.57 -28.85 7.39
C LEU A 242 -27.84 -27.40 7.00
N ILE A 243 -29.06 -27.09 6.55
CA ILE A 243 -29.45 -25.73 6.16
C ILE A 243 -29.36 -24.76 7.35
N ILE A 244 -29.85 -25.16 8.52
CA ILE A 244 -29.79 -24.29 9.72
C ILE A 244 -28.34 -24.07 10.16
N ARG A 245 -27.50 -25.10 10.11
CA ARG A 245 -26.06 -24.98 10.36
C ARG A 245 -25.41 -23.99 9.38
N ALA A 246 -25.71 -24.07 8.12
CA ALA A 246 -25.23 -23.17 7.08
C ALA A 246 -25.66 -21.72 7.34
N LEU A 247 -26.94 -21.49 7.67
CA LEU A 247 -27.45 -20.15 7.98
C LEU A 247 -26.79 -19.53 9.20
N ILE A 248 -26.57 -20.31 10.25
CA ILE A 248 -25.88 -19.84 11.45
C ILE A 248 -24.42 -19.51 11.14
N THR A 249 -23.73 -20.40 10.39
CA THR A 249 -22.35 -20.14 9.98
C THR A 249 -22.27 -18.88 9.14
N TRP A 250 -23.19 -18.70 8.18
CA TRP A 250 -23.26 -17.49 7.36
C TRP A 250 -23.41 -16.24 8.21
N PHE A 251 -24.36 -16.24 9.14
CA PHE A 251 -24.62 -15.08 10.00
C PHE A 251 -23.40 -14.69 10.85
N TYR A 252 -22.78 -15.67 11.52
CA TYR A 252 -21.59 -15.39 12.35
C TYR A 252 -20.36 -15.02 11.51
N THR A 253 -20.22 -15.60 10.32
CA THR A 253 -19.12 -15.24 9.41
C THR A 253 -19.31 -13.82 8.89
N MET A 254 -20.53 -13.40 8.56
CA MET A 254 -20.82 -12.02 8.18
C MET A 254 -20.53 -11.04 9.31
N LEU A 255 -20.96 -11.34 10.53
CA LEU A 255 -20.69 -10.51 11.69
C LEU A 255 -19.17 -10.38 11.95
N TRP A 256 -18.44 -11.50 11.87
CA TRP A 256 -17.00 -11.53 12.00
C TRP A 256 -16.29 -10.72 10.93
N SER A 257 -16.67 -10.91 9.68
CA SER A 257 -16.06 -10.18 8.56
C SER A 257 -16.33 -8.69 8.64
N THR A 258 -17.49 -8.27 9.14
CA THR A 258 -17.77 -6.84 9.38
C THR A 258 -16.83 -6.26 10.44
N VAL A 259 -16.60 -6.97 11.54
CA VAL A 259 -15.64 -6.55 12.57
C VAL A 259 -14.22 -6.45 11.98
N GLY A 260 -13.80 -7.43 11.17
CA GLY A 260 -12.50 -7.43 10.52
C GLY A 260 -12.31 -6.26 9.53
N VAL A 261 -13.31 -5.96 8.71
CA VAL A 261 -13.28 -4.81 7.80
C VAL A 261 -13.16 -3.50 8.56
N VAL A 262 -13.97 -3.31 9.59
CA VAL A 262 -13.91 -2.09 10.44
C VAL A 262 -12.51 -1.94 11.04
N TRP A 263 -11.93 -3.02 11.54
CA TRP A 263 -10.58 -2.98 12.11
C TRP A 263 -9.51 -2.63 11.07
N ILE A 264 -9.56 -3.24 9.88
CA ILE A 264 -8.60 -2.95 8.79
C ILE A 264 -8.66 -1.48 8.39
N ILE A 265 -9.87 -0.90 8.28
CA ILE A 265 -10.04 0.52 7.94
C ILE A 265 -9.34 1.44 8.96
N PHE A 266 -9.41 1.10 10.25
CA PHE A 266 -8.75 1.89 11.29
C PHE A 266 -7.24 1.66 11.38
N SER A 267 -6.76 0.47 11.00
CA SER A 267 -5.35 0.09 11.16
C SER A 267 -4.51 0.38 9.91
N ILE A 268 -5.09 0.24 8.72
CA ILE A 268 -4.39 0.38 7.44
C ILE A 268 -5.13 1.40 6.58
N PRO A 269 -4.65 2.66 6.57
CA PRO A 269 -5.29 3.71 5.78
C PRO A 269 -5.27 3.35 4.29
N ASN A 270 -6.31 3.78 3.57
CA ASN A 270 -6.48 3.61 2.12
C ASN A 270 -6.68 2.17 1.60
N THR A 271 -6.87 1.17 2.48
CA THR A 271 -7.16 -0.21 2.04
C THR A 271 -8.57 -0.34 1.48
N PHE A 272 -9.54 0.32 2.10
CA PHE A 272 -10.92 0.41 1.64
C PHE A 272 -11.35 1.87 1.57
N GLU A 273 -11.88 2.30 0.44
CA GLU A 273 -12.41 3.66 0.28
C GLU A 273 -13.78 3.78 0.95
N LEU A 274 -13.94 4.77 1.82
CA LEU A 274 -15.15 4.98 2.62
C LEU A 274 -16.43 5.16 1.79
N TYR A 275 -16.34 5.75 0.61
CA TYR A 275 -17.50 5.97 -0.26
C TYR A 275 -17.97 4.70 -1.00
N ASN A 276 -17.17 3.65 -1.01
CA ASN A 276 -17.48 2.36 -1.63
C ASN A 276 -18.09 1.32 -0.67
N TRP A 277 -18.52 1.73 0.53
CA TRP A 277 -19.09 0.83 1.53
C TRP A 277 -20.22 -0.08 1.02
N PRO A 278 -21.22 0.40 0.24
CA PRO A 278 -22.25 -0.49 -0.27
C PRO A 278 -21.67 -1.59 -1.17
N THR A 279 -20.73 -1.22 -2.03
CA THR A 279 -20.06 -2.16 -2.94
C THR A 279 -19.25 -3.19 -2.16
N LEU A 280 -18.50 -2.75 -1.14
CA LEU A 280 -17.74 -3.63 -0.25
C LEU A 280 -18.66 -4.62 0.49
N ALA A 281 -19.77 -4.16 1.05
CA ALA A 281 -20.75 -4.99 1.75
C ALA A 281 -21.36 -6.06 0.81
N ILE A 282 -21.67 -5.68 -0.43
CA ILE A 282 -22.18 -6.58 -1.46
C ILE A 282 -21.13 -7.67 -1.79
N HIS A 283 -19.89 -7.28 -2.09
CA HIS A 283 -18.82 -8.24 -2.43
C HIS A 283 -18.52 -9.19 -1.28
N LEU A 284 -18.46 -8.67 -0.04
CA LEU A 284 -18.27 -9.48 1.16
C LEU A 284 -19.41 -10.49 1.34
N SER A 285 -20.64 -10.05 1.14
CA SER A 285 -21.83 -10.90 1.19
C SER A 285 -21.79 -12.02 0.14
N TYR A 286 -21.39 -11.69 -1.09
CA TYR A 286 -21.19 -12.71 -2.14
C TYR A 286 -20.09 -13.70 -1.78
N TYR A 287 -18.96 -13.21 -1.30
CA TYR A 287 -17.84 -14.08 -0.90
C TYR A 287 -18.24 -15.07 0.19
N VAL A 288 -18.85 -14.57 1.28
CA VAL A 288 -19.30 -15.43 2.39
C VAL A 288 -20.38 -16.42 1.92
N THR A 289 -21.33 -15.97 1.11
CA THR A 289 -22.37 -16.86 0.55
C THR A 289 -21.76 -17.95 -0.32
N PHE A 290 -20.82 -17.59 -1.18
CA PHE A 290 -20.11 -18.56 -2.03
C PHE A 290 -19.35 -19.60 -1.18
N LEU A 291 -18.64 -19.16 -0.14
CA LEU A 291 -17.94 -20.06 0.78
C LEU A 291 -18.90 -21.05 1.46
N ILE A 292 -20.03 -20.57 1.96
CA ILE A 292 -21.00 -21.44 2.63
C ILE A 292 -21.64 -22.44 1.65
N LEU A 293 -21.97 -22.00 0.43
CA LEU A 293 -22.47 -22.90 -0.61
C LEU A 293 -21.42 -23.97 -0.96
N TRP A 294 -20.15 -23.58 -1.07
CA TRP A 294 -19.06 -24.51 -1.32
C TRP A 294 -18.94 -25.56 -0.21
N LEU A 295 -18.97 -25.13 1.07
CA LEU A 295 -18.94 -26.04 2.22
C LEU A 295 -20.16 -26.97 2.25
N LEU A 296 -21.35 -26.49 1.87
CA LEU A 296 -22.55 -27.30 1.73
C LEU A 296 -22.38 -28.37 0.65
N ILE A 297 -21.87 -28.03 -0.52
CA ILE A 297 -21.65 -28.98 -1.61
C ILE A 297 -20.69 -30.08 -1.17
N ILE A 298 -19.57 -29.72 -0.53
CA ILE A 298 -18.60 -30.70 -0.01
C ILE A 298 -19.26 -31.65 0.99
N GLU A 299 -20.06 -31.10 1.92
CA GLU A 299 -20.74 -31.93 2.92
C GLU A 299 -21.78 -32.87 2.29
N LEU A 300 -22.54 -32.40 1.29
CA LEU A 300 -23.51 -33.22 0.55
C LEU A 300 -22.83 -34.36 -0.21
N LEU A 301 -21.70 -34.08 -0.85
CA LEU A 301 -20.91 -35.11 -1.57
C LEU A 301 -20.30 -36.12 -0.59
N THR A 302 -19.78 -35.67 0.56
CA THR A 302 -19.15 -36.57 1.53
C THR A 302 -20.13 -37.38 2.35
N THR A 303 -21.36 -36.90 2.53
CA THR A 303 -22.41 -37.64 3.28
C THR A 303 -23.25 -38.56 2.43
N GLY A 304 -23.03 -38.59 1.11
CA GLY A 304 -23.82 -39.44 0.17
C GLY A 304 -25.29 -39.06 0.14
N LEU A 305 -25.65 -37.82 0.47
CA LEU A 305 -27.02 -37.32 0.41
C LEU A 305 -27.50 -37.02 -1.02
N LEU A 306 -26.55 -37.03 -1.98
CA LEU A 306 -26.82 -36.86 -3.42
C LEU A 306 -26.93 -38.19 -4.19
N ASN A 307 -26.71 -39.35 -3.56
CA ASN A 307 -26.94 -40.70 -4.07
C ASN A 307 -28.26 -41.27 -3.43
#